data_f4c27dfb7cb0d4608d750a369942f900
#
_entry.id   f4c27dfb7cb0d4608d750a369942f900
#
_cell.length_a   1.000
_cell.length_b   1.000
_cell.length_c   1.000
_cell.angle_alpha   90.00
_cell.angle_beta   90.00
_cell.angle_gamma   90.00
#
_symmetry.space_group_name_H-M   'P 1'
#
loop_
_entity.id
_entity.type
_entity.pdbx_description
1 polymer ?
#
loop_
_entity_poly.entity_id
_entity_poly.type
_entity_poly.pdbx_seq_one_letter_code
_entity_poly.pdbx_strand_id
1 'polypeptide(L)'
;MNTRTTVAALAAALSAAVAFGDATIPFDPSTPAFKDQRDHRSGSCIGYAGCVTDIGGKYTDEFMRDPDALWEQFQKSGAYVVKQWSANEDWNQSMAYQRLKTDAEREEFRRKYPNTTFVVPEKIWQWRKDHGIRILLCLENYGVTTNYLPFARTDDITVVKEKILEMVQWIVDNGFQDQVIGFELGNEPYFGSEPEKFAARWSEIVPEMKRIFPEAEIGFSIAEYRDGDPDVAAVRARSTAVDKWFEGGSEFGFNKINQWSGRFIVAFSNCLDLCSHVIYHFYGGDAAYGCGASGFARIRNFAKAFPEVKDKRVWITEWRERSDEDCRCQQMHSSSIFKAHYALACICQPEIDSINLHSCNSLAGGFDIATGDGSWYIQWDPAGRDFSDPDFTGRPRIETGPVGPVFSMYNQALIAHPLIMDHGVREGGSITNSSYWSANVFYGFHHAMVGWLTYGADPKKLPQNKGNAEWVLATNPERTSIAILVCNSTRSDWKPTLAMTGAKPGQAHYRTFSCPDEKRIFVHQIPGEPRPTVEAEYDGDAANLVVPAYTIATITIPVVK
;
A
#
# COMPACT_ATOMS: atom_id res chain seq x y z
N MET A 1 -42.15 -49.42 8.07
CA MET A 1 -41.85 -48.22 7.27
C MET A 1 -40.44 -47.77 7.65
N ASN A 2 -39.53 -47.77 6.69
CA ASN A 2 -38.07 -47.72 6.92
C ASN A 2 -37.57 -46.30 7.20
N THR A 3 -37.18 -46.04 8.41
CA THR A 3 -36.53 -44.78 8.86
C THR A 3 -35.25 -44.40 8.10
N ARG A 4 -34.64 -45.34 7.39
CA ARG A 4 -33.45 -45.10 6.55
C ARG A 4 -33.76 -44.36 5.23
N THR A 5 -34.96 -44.49 4.70
CA THR A 5 -35.34 -43.84 3.44
C THR A 5 -35.67 -42.36 3.62
N THR A 6 -36.15 -41.97 4.81
CA THR A 6 -36.50 -40.59 5.13
C THR A 6 -35.26 -39.73 5.40
N VAL A 7 -34.21 -40.30 5.99
CA VAL A 7 -32.95 -39.60 6.24
C VAL A 7 -32.15 -39.38 4.96
N ALA A 8 -32.18 -40.36 4.02
CA ALA A 8 -31.54 -40.19 2.71
C ALA A 8 -32.23 -39.14 1.83
N ALA A 9 -33.56 -39.05 1.89
CA ALA A 9 -34.31 -38.03 1.17
C ALA A 9 -34.12 -36.63 1.76
N LEU A 10 -33.96 -36.51 3.08
CA LEU A 10 -33.63 -35.20 3.74
C LEU A 10 -32.19 -34.78 3.44
N ALA A 11 -31.23 -35.70 3.43
CA ALA A 11 -29.85 -35.42 3.07
C ALA A 11 -29.70 -35.08 1.58
N ALA A 12 -30.47 -35.71 0.68
CA ALA A 12 -30.49 -35.36 -0.74
C ALA A 12 -31.21 -34.02 -1.00
N ALA A 13 -32.23 -33.67 -0.22
CA ALA A 13 -32.90 -32.39 -0.32
C ALA A 13 -32.05 -31.25 0.25
N LEU A 14 -31.23 -31.49 1.29
CA LEU A 14 -30.27 -30.56 1.81
C LEU A 14 -29.04 -30.39 0.90
N SER A 15 -28.62 -31.41 0.19
CA SER A 15 -27.52 -31.31 -0.79
C SER A 15 -27.96 -30.75 -2.15
N ALA A 16 -29.25 -30.73 -2.47
CA ALA A 16 -29.79 -30.13 -3.71
C ALA A 16 -30.17 -28.63 -3.53
N ALA A 17 -30.13 -28.10 -2.31
CA ALA A 17 -30.45 -26.70 -2.00
C ALA A 17 -29.24 -25.80 -1.74
N VAL A 18 -28.03 -26.30 -1.93
CA VAL A 18 -26.84 -25.45 -2.06
C VAL A 18 -26.59 -25.23 -3.56
N ALA A 19 -27.56 -24.72 -4.28
CA ALA A 19 -27.28 -23.82 -5.38
C ALA A 19 -26.63 -22.61 -4.70
N PHE A 20 -25.33 -22.42 -4.91
CA PHE A 20 -24.58 -21.25 -4.45
C PHE A 20 -25.32 -20.00 -4.94
N GLY A 21 -26.23 -19.47 -4.12
CA GLY A 21 -26.87 -18.20 -4.37
C GLY A 21 -25.79 -17.14 -4.34
N ASP A 22 -25.78 -16.27 -5.32
CA ASP A 22 -24.92 -15.10 -5.29
C ASP A 22 -25.16 -14.35 -3.97
N ALA A 23 -24.06 -13.84 -3.35
CA ALA A 23 -24.13 -13.25 -2.02
C ALA A 23 -25.11 -12.07 -1.97
N THR A 24 -25.79 -11.92 -0.85
CA THR A 24 -26.59 -10.73 -0.56
C THR A 24 -25.68 -9.68 0.08
N ILE A 25 -25.68 -8.47 -0.48
CA ILE A 25 -25.03 -7.29 0.08
C ILE A 25 -26.08 -6.50 0.87
N PRO A 26 -26.06 -6.54 2.21
CA PRO A 26 -27.02 -5.82 3.02
C PRO A 26 -26.63 -4.36 3.18
N PHE A 27 -27.59 -3.44 3.10
CA PHE A 27 -27.41 -2.05 3.46
C PHE A 27 -28.57 -1.55 4.31
N ASP A 28 -28.26 -1.11 5.52
CA ASP A 28 -29.19 -0.42 6.40
C ASP A 28 -28.55 0.94 6.79
N PRO A 29 -29.17 2.07 6.39
CA PRO A 29 -28.63 3.39 6.70
C PRO A 29 -28.63 3.72 8.20
N SER A 30 -29.34 2.94 9.03
CA SER A 30 -29.32 3.12 10.49
C SER A 30 -28.15 2.38 11.17
N THR A 31 -27.54 1.42 10.50
CA THR A 31 -26.42 0.65 11.06
C THR A 31 -25.16 1.51 11.17
N PRO A 32 -24.46 1.53 12.32
CA PRO A 32 -23.19 2.21 12.44
C PRO A 32 -22.15 1.64 11.48
N ALA A 33 -21.32 2.51 10.90
CA ALA A 33 -20.13 2.06 10.17
C ALA A 33 -19.16 1.39 11.15
N PHE A 34 -18.50 0.32 10.72
CA PHE A 34 -17.49 -0.33 11.56
C PHE A 34 -16.12 0.33 11.43
N LYS A 35 -15.92 1.14 10.38
CA LYS A 35 -14.69 1.92 10.18
C LYS A 35 -15.03 3.22 9.44
N ASP A 36 -14.48 4.32 9.90
CA ASP A 36 -14.53 5.63 9.22
C ASP A 36 -13.14 5.99 8.73
N GLN A 37 -12.97 6.08 7.41
CA GLN A 37 -11.68 6.44 6.81
C GLN A 37 -11.23 7.85 7.15
N ARG A 38 -12.14 8.75 7.58
CA ARG A 38 -11.82 10.11 7.99
C ARG A 38 -11.19 10.19 9.38
N ASP A 39 -11.34 9.13 10.20
CA ASP A 39 -10.70 9.04 11.51
C ASP A 39 -9.17 8.94 11.38
N HIS A 40 -8.67 8.73 10.16
CA HIS A 40 -7.27 8.63 9.85
C HIS A 40 -6.79 9.82 9.03
N ARG A 41 -5.62 10.33 9.35
CA ARG A 41 -5.01 11.44 8.61
C ARG A 41 -4.74 11.10 7.13
N SER A 42 -4.62 9.82 6.79
CA SER A 42 -4.52 9.38 5.39
C SER A 42 -5.76 9.66 4.57
N GLY A 43 -6.95 9.73 5.18
CA GLY A 43 -8.23 9.92 4.48
C GLY A 43 -8.61 8.78 3.53
N SER A 44 -7.68 7.89 3.20
CA SER A 44 -7.87 6.65 2.45
C SER A 44 -6.83 5.62 2.90
N CYS A 45 -7.24 4.36 2.93
CA CYS A 45 -6.36 3.26 3.32
C CYS A 45 -5.26 2.97 2.28
N ILE A 46 -5.47 3.30 1.01
CA ILE A 46 -4.61 2.87 -0.10
C ILE A 46 -3.65 3.98 -0.52
N GLY A 47 -2.36 3.67 -0.55
CA GLY A 47 -1.31 4.58 -0.97
C GLY A 47 -0.15 3.88 -1.66
N TYR A 48 0.89 4.65 -1.92
CA TYR A 48 2.13 4.20 -2.53
C TYR A 48 3.35 4.56 -1.69
N ALA A 49 4.32 3.67 -1.63
CA ALA A 49 5.65 3.98 -1.15
C ALA A 49 6.53 4.37 -2.34
N GLY A 50 7.05 5.58 -2.33
CA GLY A 50 7.81 6.15 -3.44
C GLY A 50 6.97 6.55 -4.65
N CYS A 51 7.00 7.80 -4.97
CA CYS A 51 6.38 8.36 -6.15
C CYS A 51 7.36 9.31 -6.84
N VAL A 52 7.06 9.75 -8.05
CA VAL A 52 7.94 10.65 -8.81
C VAL A 52 8.32 11.94 -8.09
N THR A 53 7.54 12.36 -7.11
CA THR A 53 7.85 13.51 -6.27
C THR A 53 8.83 13.20 -5.13
N ASP A 54 9.16 11.92 -4.93
CA ASP A 54 10.08 11.43 -3.90
C ASP A 54 11.39 10.95 -4.51
N ILE A 55 11.41 10.69 -5.80
CA ILE A 55 12.64 10.31 -6.51
C ILE A 55 13.50 11.55 -6.62
N GLY A 56 14.63 11.50 -5.95
CA GLY A 56 15.56 12.59 -5.78
C GLY A 56 15.73 13.49 -6.99
N GLY A 57 15.70 14.71 -6.72
CA GLY A 57 16.12 15.90 -7.40
C GLY A 57 15.68 16.10 -8.83
N LYS A 58 16.43 15.56 -9.73
CA LYS A 58 16.28 15.87 -11.17
C LYS A 58 14.92 15.42 -11.74
N TYR A 59 14.33 14.36 -11.22
CA TYR A 59 13.02 13.87 -11.67
C TYR A 59 11.89 14.78 -11.20
N THR A 60 11.94 15.20 -9.93
CA THR A 60 10.96 16.14 -9.38
C THR A 60 10.99 17.46 -10.12
N ASP A 61 12.18 17.98 -10.44
CA ASP A 61 12.33 19.23 -11.19
C ASP A 61 11.71 19.14 -12.58
N GLU A 62 11.87 18.02 -13.26
CA GLU A 62 11.32 17.80 -14.59
C GLU A 62 9.79 17.67 -14.58
N PHE A 63 9.24 16.90 -13.64
CA PHE A 63 7.80 16.76 -13.50
C PHE A 63 7.11 18.05 -13.06
N MET A 64 7.75 18.86 -12.22
CA MET A 64 7.22 20.16 -11.81
C MET A 64 7.29 21.25 -12.88
N ARG A 65 7.81 20.95 -14.07
CA ARG A 65 7.67 21.82 -15.26
C ARG A 65 6.28 21.75 -15.88
N ASP A 66 5.57 20.63 -15.69
CA ASP A 66 4.20 20.42 -16.18
C ASP A 66 3.33 19.80 -15.06
N PRO A 67 2.99 20.60 -14.04
CA PRO A 67 2.31 20.10 -12.87
C PRO A 67 0.88 19.61 -13.14
N ASP A 68 0.24 20.10 -14.22
CA ASP A 68 -1.11 19.64 -14.62
C ASP A 68 -1.06 18.23 -15.21
N ALA A 69 -0.09 17.96 -16.08
CA ALA A 69 0.13 16.62 -16.60
C ALA A 69 0.52 15.63 -15.49
N LEU A 70 1.31 16.08 -14.53
CA LEU A 70 1.63 15.29 -13.34
C LEU A 70 0.36 14.96 -12.54
N TRP A 71 -0.50 15.96 -12.30
CA TRP A 71 -1.76 15.75 -11.58
C TRP A 71 -2.67 14.74 -12.30
N GLU A 72 -2.79 14.81 -13.61
CA GLU A 72 -3.55 13.84 -14.39
C GLU A 72 -3.08 12.39 -14.13
N GLN A 73 -1.75 12.18 -14.03
CA GLN A 73 -1.20 10.85 -13.73
C GLN A 73 -1.48 10.43 -12.28
N PHE A 74 -1.43 11.35 -11.31
CA PHE A 74 -1.81 11.06 -9.92
C PHE A 74 -3.27 10.62 -9.83
N GLN A 75 -4.17 11.29 -10.54
CA GLN A 75 -5.58 10.90 -10.61
C GLN A 75 -5.77 9.52 -11.24
N LYS A 76 -5.10 9.24 -12.35
CA LYS A 76 -5.18 7.95 -13.06
C LYS A 76 -4.61 6.78 -12.25
N SER A 77 -3.67 7.04 -11.38
CA SER A 77 -3.04 6.01 -10.53
C SER A 77 -3.64 5.93 -9.13
N GLY A 78 -4.44 6.92 -8.73
CA GLY A 78 -4.98 7.01 -7.37
C GLY A 78 -3.92 7.31 -6.31
N ALA A 79 -2.83 7.99 -6.65
CA ALA A 79 -1.72 8.31 -5.75
C ALA A 79 -2.05 9.50 -4.82
N TYR A 80 -3.12 9.41 -4.06
CA TYR A 80 -3.52 10.45 -3.09
C TYR A 80 -2.83 10.31 -1.73
N VAL A 81 -2.25 9.16 -1.44
CA VAL A 81 -1.47 8.85 -0.23
C VAL A 81 -0.10 8.35 -0.67
N VAL A 82 0.95 8.99 -0.21
CA VAL A 82 2.32 8.70 -0.62
C VAL A 82 3.23 8.62 0.60
N LYS A 83 3.99 7.52 0.74
CA LYS A 83 5.14 7.46 1.64
C LYS A 83 6.34 8.07 0.92
N GLN A 84 6.99 9.03 1.52
CA GLN A 84 8.26 9.59 1.05
C GLN A 84 9.41 9.04 1.89
N TRP A 85 10.36 8.36 1.24
CA TRP A 85 11.61 7.94 1.88
C TRP A 85 12.55 9.13 2.07
N SER A 86 13.44 9.02 3.02
CA SER A 86 14.50 10.02 3.26
C SER A 86 14.00 11.47 3.33
N ALA A 87 12.78 11.66 3.83
CA ALA A 87 12.07 12.94 3.73
C ALA A 87 12.85 14.12 4.35
N ASN A 88 13.49 13.90 5.49
CA ASN A 88 14.32 14.92 6.15
C ASN A 88 15.61 15.21 5.37
N GLU A 89 16.18 14.22 4.69
CA GLU A 89 17.40 14.39 3.90
C GLU A 89 17.11 15.18 2.62
N ASP A 90 16.07 14.81 1.89
CA ASP A 90 15.63 15.52 0.69
C ASP A 90 15.28 16.97 0.99
N TRP A 91 14.55 17.20 2.08
CA TRP A 91 14.21 18.54 2.53
C TRP A 91 15.46 19.36 2.90
N ASN A 92 16.37 18.79 3.68
CA ASN A 92 17.61 19.47 4.09
C ASN A 92 18.49 19.85 2.91
N GLN A 93 18.61 18.97 1.90
CA GLN A 93 19.39 19.26 0.70
C GLN A 93 18.74 20.35 -0.14
N SER A 94 17.45 20.28 -0.36
CA SER A 94 16.72 21.31 -1.09
C SER A 94 16.84 22.67 -0.40
N MET A 95 16.70 22.73 0.92
CA MET A 95 16.88 23.95 1.69
C MET A 95 18.34 24.46 1.66
N ALA A 96 19.31 23.56 1.69
CA ALA A 96 20.72 23.96 1.53
C ALA A 96 20.97 24.62 0.17
N TYR A 97 20.42 24.05 -0.91
CA TYR A 97 20.50 24.66 -2.25
C TYR A 97 19.86 26.06 -2.30
N GLN A 98 18.67 26.22 -1.70
CA GLN A 98 17.97 27.52 -1.70
C GLN A 98 18.74 28.62 -0.94
N ARG A 99 19.58 28.27 0.02
CA ARG A 99 20.42 29.21 0.81
C ARG A 99 21.66 29.67 0.05
N LEU A 100 22.02 29.08 -1.09
CA LEU A 100 23.17 29.49 -1.90
C LEU A 100 22.91 30.84 -2.57
N LYS A 101 23.93 31.70 -2.55
CA LYS A 101 23.78 33.11 -2.94
C LYS A 101 24.15 33.38 -4.39
N THR A 102 25.08 32.59 -4.93
CA THR A 102 25.62 32.80 -6.29
C THR A 102 25.31 31.64 -7.22
N ASP A 103 25.25 31.91 -8.52
CA ASP A 103 25.05 30.88 -9.55
C ASP A 103 26.21 29.88 -9.59
N ALA A 104 27.42 30.34 -9.30
CA ALA A 104 28.60 29.46 -9.24
C ALA A 104 28.48 28.44 -8.09
N GLU A 105 28.03 28.86 -6.90
CA GLU A 105 27.75 27.94 -5.78
C GLU A 105 26.66 26.95 -6.13
N ARG A 106 25.57 27.40 -6.80
CA ARG A 106 24.48 26.54 -7.24
C ARG A 106 24.93 25.52 -8.28
N GLU A 107 25.77 25.93 -9.24
CA GLU A 107 26.32 25.04 -10.26
C GLU A 107 27.24 23.99 -9.64
N GLU A 108 28.12 24.39 -8.70
CA GLU A 108 28.96 23.46 -7.96
C GLU A 108 28.13 22.47 -7.14
N PHE A 109 27.07 22.95 -6.48
CA PHE A 109 26.15 22.10 -5.71
C PHE A 109 25.48 21.07 -6.61
N ARG A 110 24.92 21.47 -7.77
CA ARG A 110 24.31 20.57 -8.73
C ARG A 110 25.27 19.48 -9.21
N ARG A 111 26.49 19.85 -9.49
CA ARG A 111 27.55 18.91 -9.89
C ARG A 111 27.89 17.91 -8.79
N LYS A 112 27.89 18.37 -7.55
CA LYS A 112 28.23 17.55 -6.39
C LYS A 112 27.07 16.66 -5.96
N TYR A 113 25.84 17.11 -6.13
CA TYR A 113 24.61 16.45 -5.69
C TYR A 113 23.60 16.36 -6.84
N PRO A 114 23.88 15.56 -7.88
CA PRO A 114 23.08 15.53 -9.11
C PRO A 114 21.68 14.96 -8.91
N ASN A 115 21.44 14.29 -7.79
CA ASN A 115 20.15 13.67 -7.48
C ASN A 115 19.29 14.50 -6.52
N THR A 116 19.70 15.71 -6.15
CA THR A 116 18.92 16.60 -5.27
C THR A 116 17.86 17.33 -6.07
N THR A 117 16.68 17.56 -5.47
CA THR A 117 15.66 18.45 -6.06
C THR A 117 16.07 19.91 -5.89
N PHE A 118 15.94 20.68 -6.96
CA PHE A 118 16.23 22.13 -6.99
C PHE A 118 14.94 22.95 -6.95
N VAL A 119 13.79 22.30 -7.02
CA VAL A 119 12.50 22.96 -6.81
C VAL A 119 12.41 23.41 -5.35
N VAL A 120 11.92 24.62 -5.16
CA VAL A 120 11.66 25.16 -3.82
C VAL A 120 10.67 24.25 -3.10
N PRO A 121 11.00 23.77 -1.88
CA PRO A 121 10.12 22.86 -1.15
C PRO A 121 8.68 23.36 -1.04
N GLU A 122 8.47 24.65 -0.77
CA GLU A 122 7.13 25.25 -0.68
C GLU A 122 6.30 25.03 -1.93
N LYS A 123 6.91 25.05 -3.12
CA LYS A 123 6.21 24.85 -4.38
C LYS A 123 5.65 23.41 -4.50
N ILE A 124 6.44 22.41 -4.11
CA ILE A 124 6.04 21.00 -4.14
C ILE A 124 4.94 20.76 -3.09
N TRP A 125 5.14 21.27 -1.89
CA TRP A 125 4.20 21.10 -0.80
C TRP A 125 2.87 21.83 -1.06
N GLN A 126 2.92 23.03 -1.65
CA GLN A 126 1.72 23.74 -2.05
C GLN A 126 0.96 22.99 -3.15
N TRP A 127 1.68 22.49 -4.17
CA TRP A 127 1.08 21.67 -5.21
C TRP A 127 0.39 20.42 -4.63
N ARG A 128 1.02 19.71 -3.71
CA ARG A 128 0.42 18.57 -3.00
C ARG A 128 -0.84 19.00 -2.22
N LYS A 129 -0.78 20.15 -1.56
CA LYS A 129 -1.90 20.72 -0.81
C LYS A 129 -3.09 21.02 -1.71
N ASP A 130 -2.85 21.69 -2.82
CA ASP A 130 -3.88 22.09 -3.78
C ASP A 130 -4.60 20.88 -4.39
N HIS A 131 -3.94 19.73 -4.43
CA HIS A 131 -4.47 18.50 -5.00
C HIS A 131 -4.90 17.45 -3.95
N GLY A 132 -4.86 17.78 -2.67
CA GLY A 132 -5.28 16.88 -1.59
C GLY A 132 -4.38 15.66 -1.40
N ILE A 133 -3.13 15.71 -1.85
CA ILE A 133 -2.17 14.63 -1.69
C ILE A 133 -1.65 14.62 -0.25
N ARG A 134 -1.68 13.47 0.39
CA ARG A 134 -1.24 13.24 1.76
C ARG A 134 0.04 12.44 1.81
N ILE A 135 0.91 12.75 2.78
CA ILE A 135 2.27 12.24 2.79
C ILE A 135 2.59 11.61 4.14
N LEU A 136 3.11 10.39 4.10
CA LEU A 136 3.77 9.74 5.21
C LEU A 136 5.28 9.98 5.05
N LEU A 137 5.90 10.67 5.99
CA LEU A 137 7.29 11.07 5.94
C LEU A 137 8.17 10.03 6.64
N CYS A 138 8.92 9.25 5.88
CA CYS A 138 9.91 8.35 6.44
C CYS A 138 11.19 9.14 6.76
N LEU A 139 11.55 9.17 8.04
CA LEU A 139 12.73 9.84 8.53
C LEU A 139 13.91 8.88 8.54
N GLU A 140 15.00 9.25 7.87
CA GLU A 140 16.13 8.35 7.76
C GLU A 140 16.82 8.08 9.08
N ASN A 141 17.24 6.83 9.20
CA ASN A 141 18.12 6.41 10.26
C ASN A 141 19.57 6.56 9.82
N TYR A 142 20.23 7.58 10.36
CA TYR A 142 21.65 7.80 10.12
C TYR A 142 22.48 6.62 10.62
N GLY A 143 23.06 5.88 9.72
CA GLY A 143 23.85 4.68 10.02
C GLY A 143 23.68 3.57 8.99
N VAL A 144 22.61 3.60 8.19
CA VAL A 144 22.49 2.75 7.00
C VAL A 144 23.28 3.44 5.89
N THR A 145 24.25 2.74 5.36
CA THR A 145 25.10 3.17 4.25
C THR A 145 24.29 3.25 2.97
N THR A 146 23.45 4.24 2.81
CA THR A 146 23.02 4.62 1.49
C THR A 146 24.10 5.49 0.88
N ASN A 147 24.68 5.04 -0.23
CA ASN A 147 25.76 5.73 -0.95
C ASN A 147 25.35 7.08 -1.55
N TYR A 148 24.20 7.62 -1.16
CA TYR A 148 23.55 8.70 -1.88
C TYR A 148 23.78 10.10 -1.29
N LEU A 149 24.17 10.25 -0.03
CA LEU A 149 24.15 11.58 0.58
C LEU A 149 25.38 11.87 1.49
N PRO A 150 26.20 12.86 1.13
CA PRO A 150 27.35 13.27 1.94
C PRO A 150 26.97 14.11 3.18
N PHE A 151 25.74 14.62 3.30
CA PHE A 151 25.27 15.36 4.48
C PHE A 151 24.70 14.50 5.58
N ALA A 152 24.34 13.26 5.27
CA ALA A 152 23.56 12.39 6.15
C ALA A 152 24.43 11.50 7.05
N ARG A 153 25.73 11.48 6.87
CA ARG A 153 26.63 10.60 7.62
C ARG A 153 27.21 11.28 8.84
N THR A 154 26.34 11.68 9.75
CA THR A 154 26.82 12.04 11.08
C THR A 154 26.17 11.13 12.10
N ASP A 155 26.98 10.50 12.97
CA ASP A 155 26.51 9.81 14.16
C ASP A 155 26.19 10.78 15.31
N ASP A 156 26.44 12.07 15.10
CA ASP A 156 26.15 13.10 16.08
C ASP A 156 24.63 13.31 16.20
N ILE A 157 24.07 12.78 17.26
CA ILE A 157 22.64 12.86 17.56
C ILE A 157 22.13 14.30 17.63
N THR A 158 22.97 15.24 18.04
CA THR A 158 22.58 16.65 18.14
C THR A 158 22.29 17.24 16.76
N VAL A 159 23.17 16.97 15.80
CA VAL A 159 22.98 17.41 14.40
C VAL A 159 21.76 16.73 13.76
N VAL A 160 21.60 15.42 13.96
CA VAL A 160 20.45 14.66 13.44
C VAL A 160 19.15 15.22 13.99
N LYS A 161 19.06 15.40 15.29
CA LYS A 161 17.91 15.98 15.99
C LYS A 161 17.58 17.38 15.45
N GLU A 162 18.59 18.26 15.37
CA GLU A 162 18.42 19.62 14.85
C GLU A 162 17.80 19.60 13.43
N LYS A 163 18.32 18.78 12.53
CA LYS A 163 17.87 18.69 11.15
C LYS A 163 16.45 18.16 10.99
N ILE A 164 16.08 17.16 11.77
CA ILE A 164 14.70 16.63 11.77
C ILE A 164 13.74 17.69 12.33
N LEU A 165 14.09 18.30 13.45
CA LEU A 165 13.22 19.30 14.09
C LEU A 165 13.08 20.57 13.25
N GLU A 166 14.13 20.98 12.51
CA GLU A 166 14.07 22.09 11.56
C GLU A 166 13.00 21.83 10.47
N MET A 167 12.95 20.61 9.91
CA MET A 167 11.92 20.23 8.94
C MET A 167 10.52 20.20 9.57
N VAL A 168 10.38 19.61 10.75
CA VAL A 168 9.06 19.53 11.42
C VAL A 168 8.54 20.94 11.75
N GLN A 169 9.42 21.84 12.22
CA GLN A 169 9.06 23.24 12.49
C GLN A 169 8.67 23.96 11.19
N TRP A 170 9.41 23.75 10.11
CA TRP A 170 9.10 24.33 8.81
C TRP A 170 7.72 23.89 8.28
N ILE A 171 7.35 22.62 8.45
CA ILE A 171 6.02 22.12 8.08
C ILE A 171 4.93 22.89 8.83
N VAL A 172 5.13 23.11 10.13
CA VAL A 172 4.17 23.85 10.98
C VAL A 172 4.10 25.32 10.59
N ASP A 173 5.26 25.98 10.45
CA ASP A 173 5.35 27.41 10.13
C ASP A 173 4.74 27.76 8.77
N ASN A 174 4.73 26.82 7.82
CA ASN A 174 4.16 26.99 6.49
C ASN A 174 2.72 26.46 6.34
N GLY A 175 2.13 25.94 7.40
CA GLY A 175 0.74 25.47 7.39
C GLY A 175 0.51 24.22 6.53
N PHE A 176 1.48 23.28 6.54
CA PHE A 176 1.40 22.03 5.78
C PHE A 176 1.05 20.81 6.65
N GLN A 177 0.64 21.00 7.90
CA GLN A 177 0.34 19.90 8.82
C GLN A 177 -0.74 18.95 8.29
N ASP A 178 -1.74 19.49 7.59
CA ASP A 178 -2.86 18.71 7.06
C ASP A 178 -2.46 17.75 5.93
N GLN A 179 -1.32 17.99 5.26
CA GLN A 179 -0.78 17.07 4.27
C GLN A 179 -0.01 15.91 4.89
N VAL A 180 0.46 16.09 6.14
CA VAL A 180 1.27 15.07 6.82
C VAL A 180 0.35 14.04 7.47
N ILE A 181 0.38 12.80 6.96
CA ILE A 181 -0.25 11.65 7.60
C ILE A 181 0.45 11.39 8.93
N GLY A 182 1.78 11.34 8.90
CA GLY A 182 2.60 11.12 10.06
C GLY A 182 4.07 10.92 9.69
N PHE A 183 4.83 10.48 10.69
CA PHE A 183 6.27 10.24 10.57
C PHE A 183 6.59 8.77 10.85
N GLU A 184 7.31 8.14 9.95
CA GLU A 184 7.89 6.82 10.13
C GLU A 184 9.31 6.98 10.66
N LEU A 185 9.61 6.35 11.79
CA LEU A 185 10.92 6.41 12.42
C LEU A 185 11.88 5.42 11.77
N GLY A 186 12.58 5.86 10.73
CA GLY A 186 13.55 5.06 9.97
C GLY A 186 12.94 4.04 9.04
N ASN A 187 13.58 3.82 7.89
CA ASN A 187 13.21 2.76 6.96
C ASN A 187 13.93 1.46 7.35
N GLU A 188 13.17 0.40 7.65
CA GLU A 188 13.70 -0.94 7.94
C GLU A 188 14.92 -0.95 8.89
N PRO A 189 14.87 -0.26 10.04
CA PRO A 189 16.03 -0.10 10.92
C PRO A 189 16.58 -1.42 11.46
N TYR A 190 15.79 -2.49 11.40
CA TYR A 190 16.17 -3.82 11.83
C TYR A 190 17.25 -4.50 10.95
N PHE A 191 17.53 -3.95 9.76
CA PHE A 191 18.63 -4.46 8.92
C PHE A 191 20.00 -3.87 9.25
N GLY A 192 20.05 -2.68 9.85
CA GLY A 192 21.33 -1.99 10.01
C GLY A 192 21.59 -1.34 11.36
N SER A 193 20.60 -1.31 12.28
CA SER A 193 20.72 -0.58 13.54
C SER A 193 20.60 -1.49 14.75
N GLU A 194 21.42 -1.23 15.78
CA GLU A 194 21.21 -1.85 17.10
C GLU A 194 19.94 -1.23 17.74
N PRO A 195 18.98 -2.06 18.20
CA PRO A 195 17.69 -1.58 18.67
C PRO A 195 17.79 -0.59 19.84
N GLU A 196 18.71 -0.79 20.77
CA GLU A 196 18.90 0.10 21.91
C GLU A 196 19.46 1.48 21.50
N LYS A 197 20.41 1.50 20.56
CA LYS A 197 20.95 2.77 20.02
C LYS A 197 19.90 3.52 19.22
N PHE A 198 19.11 2.79 18.44
CA PHE A 198 18.01 3.36 17.69
C PHE A 198 16.94 3.94 18.65
N ALA A 199 16.56 3.20 19.69
CA ALA A 199 15.64 3.64 20.73
C ALA A 199 16.14 4.89 21.45
N ALA A 200 17.41 4.90 21.88
CA ALA A 200 18.02 6.04 22.56
C ALA A 200 17.93 7.32 21.71
N ARG A 201 18.27 7.22 20.42
CA ARG A 201 18.22 8.34 19.47
C ARG A 201 16.81 8.91 19.36
N TRP A 202 15.83 8.07 19.09
CA TRP A 202 14.45 8.50 18.91
C TRP A 202 13.80 8.96 20.20
N SER A 203 14.25 8.46 21.36
CA SER A 203 13.79 8.93 22.67
C SER A 203 14.14 10.40 22.93
N GLU A 204 15.16 10.92 22.26
CA GLU A 204 15.51 12.35 22.33
C GLU A 204 14.76 13.22 21.30
N ILE A 205 14.38 12.62 20.16
CA ILE A 205 13.78 13.37 19.03
C ILE A 205 12.25 13.41 19.14
N VAL A 206 11.61 12.28 19.40
CA VAL A 206 10.14 12.13 19.38
C VAL A 206 9.42 13.11 20.34
N PRO A 207 9.87 13.31 21.60
CA PRO A 207 9.23 14.29 22.48
C PRO A 207 9.24 15.70 21.92
N GLU A 208 10.35 16.11 21.29
CA GLU A 208 10.48 17.44 20.70
C GLU A 208 9.64 17.58 19.42
N MET A 209 9.56 16.53 18.59
CA MET A 209 8.64 16.52 17.45
C MET A 209 7.19 16.74 17.92
N LYS A 210 6.76 16.03 18.95
CA LYS A 210 5.42 16.19 19.55
C LYS A 210 5.20 17.56 20.20
N ARG A 211 6.26 18.21 20.71
CA ARG A 211 6.17 19.58 21.22
C ARG A 211 5.95 20.59 20.10
N ILE A 212 6.58 20.39 18.93
CA ILE A 212 6.45 21.26 17.74
C ILE A 212 5.14 21.00 17.02
N PHE A 213 4.79 19.73 16.86
CA PHE A 213 3.61 19.27 16.12
C PHE A 213 2.82 18.25 17.00
N PRO A 214 2.00 18.73 17.95
CA PRO A 214 1.31 17.87 18.94
C PRO A 214 0.43 16.80 18.30
N GLU A 215 -0.24 17.11 17.18
CA GLU A 215 -1.15 16.21 16.48
C GLU A 215 -0.43 15.23 15.54
N ALA A 216 0.91 15.35 15.39
CA ALA A 216 1.67 14.45 14.53
C ALA A 216 1.46 13.00 14.92
N GLU A 217 1.07 12.17 13.97
CA GLU A 217 1.10 10.73 14.15
C GLU A 217 2.52 10.22 13.94
N ILE A 218 2.97 9.31 14.78
CA ILE A 218 4.33 8.76 14.74
C ILE A 218 4.23 7.25 14.76
N GLY A 219 4.88 6.61 13.79
CA GLY A 219 4.97 5.16 13.67
C GLY A 219 6.41 4.67 13.73
N PHE A 220 6.62 3.51 14.29
CA PHE A 220 7.91 2.85 14.31
C PHE A 220 7.84 1.49 13.65
N SER A 221 8.87 1.16 12.88
CA SER A 221 8.97 -0.10 12.17
C SER A 221 9.28 -1.25 13.13
N ILE A 222 8.63 -2.37 12.91
CA ILE A 222 8.98 -3.64 13.54
C ILE A 222 9.35 -4.64 12.46
N ALA A 223 10.26 -5.53 12.81
CA ALA A 223 10.59 -6.64 11.95
C ALA A 223 9.43 -7.63 11.86
N GLU A 224 9.37 -8.36 10.76
CA GLU A 224 8.38 -9.39 10.55
C GLU A 224 8.46 -10.47 11.65
N TYR A 225 7.41 -10.55 12.46
CA TYR A 225 7.34 -11.53 13.55
C TYR A 225 6.67 -12.81 13.07
N ARG A 226 7.44 -13.90 12.95
CA ARG A 226 6.99 -15.18 12.37
C ARG A 226 6.54 -16.22 13.38
N ASP A 227 6.53 -15.91 14.67
CA ASP A 227 6.33 -16.92 15.69
C ASP A 227 4.86 -17.27 15.86
N GLY A 228 4.49 -18.50 15.52
CA GLY A 228 3.19 -19.12 15.81
C GLY A 228 3.12 -19.81 17.17
N ASP A 229 4.13 -19.60 18.02
CA ASP A 229 4.21 -20.21 19.33
C ASP A 229 3.08 -19.69 20.25
N PRO A 230 2.27 -20.57 20.83
CA PRO A 230 1.22 -20.17 21.76
C PRO A 230 1.77 -19.62 23.10
N ASP A 231 3.02 -19.88 23.42
CA ASP A 231 3.66 -19.36 24.63
C ASP A 231 4.20 -17.95 24.42
N VAL A 232 3.31 -16.97 24.62
CA VAL A 232 3.62 -15.54 24.53
C VAL A 232 4.77 -15.09 25.44
N ALA A 233 4.93 -15.70 26.62
CA ALA A 233 6.00 -15.34 27.55
C ALA A 233 7.36 -15.82 27.04
N ALA A 234 7.44 -17.05 26.51
CA ALA A 234 8.65 -17.56 25.89
C ALA A 234 9.05 -16.78 24.63
N VAL A 235 8.07 -16.40 23.82
CA VAL A 235 8.26 -15.53 22.65
C VAL A 235 8.85 -14.19 23.07
N ARG A 236 8.24 -13.53 24.05
CA ARG A 236 8.74 -12.25 24.58
C ARG A 236 10.17 -12.39 25.14
N ALA A 237 10.42 -13.42 25.93
CA ALA A 237 11.74 -13.66 26.51
C ALA A 237 12.83 -13.85 25.43
N ARG A 238 12.53 -14.60 24.36
CA ARG A 238 13.44 -14.76 23.23
C ARG A 238 13.66 -13.44 22.47
N SER A 239 12.59 -12.72 22.22
CA SER A 239 12.63 -11.46 21.46
C SER A 239 13.31 -10.31 22.18
N THR A 240 13.45 -10.39 23.51
CA THR A 240 14.14 -9.38 24.34
C THR A 240 15.53 -9.81 24.81
N ALA A 241 15.99 -11.04 24.49
CA ALA A 241 17.28 -11.56 24.94
C ALA A 241 18.44 -10.80 24.27
N VAL A 242 19.25 -10.12 25.09
CA VAL A 242 20.38 -9.31 24.62
C VAL A 242 21.56 -10.21 24.22
N ASP A 243 21.80 -11.27 24.96
CA ASP A 243 23.01 -12.10 24.85
C ASP A 243 23.08 -12.93 23.54
N LYS A 244 21.98 -13.02 22.81
CA LYS A 244 21.88 -13.85 21.60
C LYS A 244 21.81 -13.06 20.29
N TRP A 245 21.89 -11.74 20.35
CA TRP A 245 21.79 -10.89 19.17
C TRP A 245 22.84 -11.20 18.09
N PHE A 246 24.05 -11.59 18.52
CA PHE A 246 25.18 -11.82 17.62
C PHE A 246 25.57 -13.31 17.44
N GLU A 247 24.94 -14.25 18.14
CA GLU A 247 25.34 -15.65 18.10
C GLU A 247 24.95 -16.43 16.83
N GLY A 248 24.16 -15.85 15.96
CA GLY A 248 23.74 -16.49 14.72
C GLY A 248 24.42 -15.92 13.48
N GLY A 249 25.62 -16.36 13.18
CA GLY A 249 26.56 -15.92 12.15
C GLY A 249 26.12 -15.71 10.70
N SER A 250 24.86 -15.52 10.38
CA SER A 250 24.40 -15.05 9.08
C SER A 250 23.91 -13.61 9.19
N GLU A 251 24.42 -12.74 8.34
CA GLU A 251 24.03 -11.32 8.27
C GLU A 251 22.51 -11.11 8.10
N PHE A 252 21.77 -12.13 7.69
CA PHE A 252 20.32 -12.14 7.45
C PHE A 252 19.57 -13.20 8.25
N GLY A 253 20.11 -13.69 9.38
CA GLY A 253 19.42 -14.72 10.18
C GLY A 253 18.12 -14.22 10.79
N PHE A 254 17.01 -14.90 10.53
CA PHE A 254 15.67 -14.61 11.05
C PHE A 254 15.63 -14.33 12.57
N ASN A 255 16.52 -14.92 13.32
CA ASN A 255 16.64 -14.72 14.76
C ASN A 255 17.03 -13.28 15.16
N LYS A 256 17.86 -12.60 14.36
CA LYS A 256 18.23 -11.20 14.62
C LYS A 256 17.03 -10.28 14.45
N ILE A 257 16.28 -10.48 13.37
CA ILE A 257 15.12 -9.67 13.04
C ILE A 257 14.03 -9.82 14.11
N ASN A 258 13.75 -11.06 14.53
CA ASN A 258 12.74 -11.32 15.55
C ASN A 258 13.10 -10.74 16.92
N GLN A 259 14.39 -10.67 17.26
CA GLN A 259 14.86 -10.07 18.51
C GLN A 259 14.88 -8.53 18.45
N TRP A 260 15.07 -7.94 17.27
CA TRP A 260 15.18 -6.49 17.11
C TRP A 260 13.95 -5.76 17.65
N SER A 261 12.76 -6.18 17.23
CA SER A 261 11.50 -5.52 17.59
C SER A 261 11.22 -5.54 19.09
N GLY A 262 11.42 -6.69 19.74
CA GLY A 262 11.21 -6.83 21.18
C GLY A 262 12.18 -5.99 22.00
N ARG A 263 13.46 -5.99 21.63
CA ARG A 263 14.49 -5.17 22.28
C ARG A 263 14.24 -3.68 22.10
N PHE A 264 13.83 -3.28 20.88
CA PHE A 264 13.46 -1.90 20.61
C PHE A 264 12.31 -1.44 21.50
N ILE A 265 11.21 -2.20 21.58
CA ILE A 265 10.05 -1.85 22.40
C ILE A 265 10.43 -1.66 23.87
N VAL A 266 11.25 -2.56 24.42
CA VAL A 266 11.71 -2.44 25.81
C VAL A 266 12.57 -1.20 26.01
N ALA A 267 13.52 -0.96 25.11
CA ALA A 267 14.43 0.19 25.19
C ALA A 267 13.72 1.53 24.95
N PHE A 268 12.66 1.54 24.14
CA PHE A 268 11.88 2.72 23.75
C PHE A 268 10.63 2.95 24.62
N SER A 269 10.48 2.20 25.70
CA SER A 269 9.25 2.16 26.52
C SER A 269 8.80 3.51 27.04
N ASN A 270 9.72 4.44 27.32
CA ASN A 270 9.44 5.80 27.80
C ASN A 270 8.81 6.73 26.73
N CYS A 271 8.89 6.36 25.44
CA CYS A 271 8.35 7.14 24.32
C CYS A 271 7.24 6.43 23.55
N LEU A 272 6.92 5.18 23.89
CA LEU A 272 5.88 4.43 23.19
C LEU A 272 4.53 5.13 23.19
N ASP A 273 4.15 5.80 24.29
CA ASP A 273 2.87 6.51 24.40
C ASP A 273 2.78 7.74 23.48
N LEU A 274 3.92 8.25 23.00
CA LEU A 274 3.98 9.33 22.02
C LEU A 274 3.81 8.84 20.59
N CYS A 275 3.90 7.53 20.36
CA CYS A 275 3.71 6.91 19.06
C CYS A 275 2.30 6.34 18.94
N SER A 276 1.66 6.59 17.81
CA SER A 276 0.30 6.13 17.50
C SER A 276 0.27 4.83 16.70
N HIS A 277 1.33 4.51 15.96
CA HIS A 277 1.35 3.43 14.98
C HIS A 277 2.53 2.49 15.12
N VAL A 278 2.26 1.25 14.74
CA VAL A 278 3.27 0.21 14.44
C VAL A 278 3.33 0.03 12.92
N ILE A 279 4.53 -0.07 12.38
CA ILE A 279 4.77 -0.15 10.95
C ILE A 279 5.24 -1.55 10.56
N TYR A 280 4.63 -2.07 9.48
CA TYR A 280 4.99 -3.34 8.87
C TYR A 280 5.37 -3.15 7.40
N HIS A 281 6.35 -3.95 6.96
CA HIS A 281 6.66 -4.16 5.55
C HIS A 281 6.33 -5.61 5.17
N PHE A 282 5.51 -5.80 4.15
CA PHE A 282 5.09 -7.13 3.70
C PHE A 282 5.49 -7.37 2.24
N TYR A 283 6.51 -8.18 2.04
CA TYR A 283 6.96 -8.58 0.72
C TYR A 283 6.67 -10.04 0.42
N GLY A 284 6.31 -10.33 -0.81
CA GLY A 284 5.73 -11.59 -1.18
C GLY A 284 6.64 -12.69 -1.69
N GLY A 285 7.96 -12.67 -1.46
CA GLY A 285 8.76 -13.90 -1.58
C GLY A 285 8.28 -14.93 -0.56
N ASP A 286 7.84 -14.42 0.58
CA ASP A 286 7.05 -15.11 1.60
C ASP A 286 5.56 -14.77 1.49
N ALA A 287 5.05 -14.57 0.29
CA ALA A 287 3.68 -14.10 0.07
C ALA A 287 2.61 -15.00 0.68
N ALA A 288 2.90 -16.30 0.76
CA ALA A 288 2.11 -17.16 1.60
C ALA A 288 2.06 -16.67 3.05
N TYR A 289 3.01 -15.85 3.46
CA TYR A 289 3.18 -15.39 4.82
C TYR A 289 2.92 -13.90 5.03
N GLY A 290 3.17 -13.06 4.05
CA GLY A 290 3.10 -11.60 4.19
C GLY A 290 1.73 -11.00 3.92
N CYS A 291 0.98 -11.55 2.98
CA CYS A 291 -0.29 -11.01 2.54
C CYS A 291 -1.48 -11.81 3.06
N GLY A 292 -2.59 -11.15 3.32
CA GLY A 292 -3.83 -11.79 3.74
C GLY A 292 -3.86 -12.20 5.21
N ALA A 293 -4.62 -13.23 5.54
CA ALA A 293 -4.94 -13.61 6.92
C ALA A 293 -3.72 -13.95 7.79
N SER A 294 -2.63 -14.49 7.20
CA SER A 294 -1.41 -14.76 7.95
C SER A 294 -0.68 -13.48 8.36
N GLY A 295 -0.63 -12.47 7.50
CA GLY A 295 -0.09 -11.15 7.83
C GLY A 295 -0.87 -10.49 8.96
N PHE A 296 -2.18 -10.50 8.89
CA PHE A 296 -3.04 -9.97 9.96
C PHE A 296 -2.92 -10.77 11.26
N ALA A 297 -2.78 -12.10 11.18
CA ALA A 297 -2.52 -12.93 12.35
C ALA A 297 -1.19 -12.56 13.02
N ARG A 298 -0.15 -12.24 12.25
CA ARG A 298 1.15 -11.80 12.78
C ARG A 298 1.04 -10.46 13.51
N ILE A 299 0.35 -9.48 12.92
CA ILE A 299 0.06 -8.20 13.56
C ILE A 299 -0.57 -8.44 14.93
N ARG A 300 -1.62 -9.26 15.00
CA ARG A 300 -2.35 -9.57 16.24
C ARG A 300 -1.53 -10.40 17.22
N ASN A 301 -0.74 -11.35 16.76
CA ASN A 301 0.12 -12.17 17.61
C ASN A 301 1.28 -11.35 18.18
N PHE A 302 1.82 -10.42 17.40
CA PHE A 302 2.82 -9.48 17.89
C PHE A 302 2.24 -8.60 19.01
N ALA A 303 1.05 -8.04 18.83
CA ALA A 303 0.36 -7.25 19.85
C ALA A 303 0.04 -8.06 21.13
N LYS A 304 -0.20 -9.37 21.01
CA LYS A 304 -0.34 -10.27 22.17
C LYS A 304 0.97 -10.47 22.92
N ALA A 305 2.09 -10.64 22.19
CA ALA A 305 3.42 -10.82 22.78
C ALA A 305 3.95 -9.51 23.41
N PHE A 306 3.54 -8.37 22.87
CA PHE A 306 3.93 -7.03 23.32
C PHE A 306 2.69 -6.17 23.62
N PRO A 307 2.08 -6.35 24.81
CA PRO A 307 0.87 -5.59 25.18
C PRO A 307 1.03 -4.06 25.13
N GLU A 308 2.27 -3.57 25.17
CA GLU A 308 2.62 -2.15 25.06
C GLU A 308 2.19 -1.53 23.72
N VAL A 309 2.00 -2.36 22.69
CA VAL A 309 1.60 -1.91 21.35
C VAL A 309 0.19 -2.36 20.96
N LYS A 310 -0.55 -3.01 21.85
CA LYS A 310 -1.88 -3.60 21.56
C LYS A 310 -2.94 -2.60 21.07
N ASP A 311 -2.84 -1.35 21.56
CA ASP A 311 -3.80 -0.29 21.27
C ASP A 311 -3.29 0.65 20.15
N LYS A 312 -2.14 0.33 19.56
CA LYS A 312 -1.59 1.10 18.44
C LYS A 312 -2.20 0.65 17.12
N ARG A 313 -2.37 1.61 16.25
CA ARG A 313 -2.85 1.37 14.89
C ARG A 313 -1.70 0.88 14.01
N VAL A 314 -2.00 0.52 12.78
CA VAL A 314 -1.04 -0.09 11.88
C VAL A 314 -0.94 0.67 10.57
N TRP A 315 0.30 0.98 10.18
CA TRP A 315 0.65 1.33 8.81
C TRP A 315 1.43 0.19 8.17
N ILE A 316 1.01 -0.22 6.99
CA ILE A 316 1.78 -1.12 6.12
C ILE A 316 2.42 -0.21 5.08
N THR A 317 3.61 0.30 5.39
CA THR A 317 4.23 1.39 4.62
C THR A 317 4.98 0.90 3.38
N GLU A 318 5.19 -0.41 3.28
CA GLU A 318 5.66 -1.05 2.06
C GLU A 318 5.05 -2.45 1.92
N TRP A 319 4.52 -2.74 0.75
CA TRP A 319 4.09 -4.08 0.41
C TRP A 319 4.08 -4.31 -1.10
N ARG A 320 4.29 -5.54 -1.52
CA ARG A 320 4.01 -6.05 -2.86
C ARG A 320 4.09 -7.57 -2.90
N GLU A 321 3.63 -8.19 -3.99
CA GLU A 321 3.58 -9.64 -4.13
C GLU A 321 4.94 -10.33 -4.18
N ARG A 322 6.02 -9.62 -4.59
CA ARG A 322 7.41 -10.16 -4.58
C ARG A 322 8.40 -9.06 -4.20
N SER A 323 9.48 -9.45 -3.57
CA SER A 323 10.55 -8.54 -3.16
C SER A 323 11.62 -8.37 -4.23
N ASP A 324 11.77 -9.37 -5.10
CA ASP A 324 12.86 -9.53 -6.03
C ASP A 324 12.35 -10.01 -7.38
N GLU A 325 13.11 -9.77 -8.42
CA GLU A 325 12.96 -10.34 -9.75
C GLU A 325 11.81 -9.80 -10.61
N ASP A 326 11.76 -10.25 -11.76
CA ASP A 326 10.98 -9.98 -12.95
C ASP A 326 9.74 -9.09 -12.77
N CYS A 327 9.96 -7.77 -12.79
CA CYS A 327 8.88 -6.77 -12.70
C CYS A 327 7.82 -6.92 -13.80
N ARG A 328 8.06 -7.75 -14.82
CA ARG A 328 7.08 -8.06 -15.86
C ARG A 328 5.83 -8.70 -15.30
N CYS A 329 5.94 -9.51 -14.25
CA CYS A 329 4.75 -10.11 -13.63
C CYS A 329 3.83 -9.07 -12.99
N GLN A 330 4.37 -7.96 -12.54
CA GLN A 330 3.62 -6.86 -11.93
C GLN A 330 2.87 -6.02 -12.96
N GLN A 331 3.21 -6.20 -14.24
CA GLN A 331 2.59 -5.54 -15.37
C GLN A 331 1.43 -6.35 -15.96
N MET A 332 0.95 -7.36 -15.27
CA MET A 332 -0.15 -8.23 -15.70
C MET A 332 -1.45 -7.88 -14.98
N HIS A 333 -2.57 -8.15 -15.62
CA HIS A 333 -3.89 -7.99 -14.97
C HIS A 333 -4.05 -8.91 -13.75
N SER A 334 -3.41 -10.08 -13.76
CA SER A 334 -3.37 -10.98 -12.61
C SER A 334 -2.75 -10.34 -11.36
N SER A 335 -1.73 -9.52 -11.52
CA SER A 335 -1.16 -8.74 -10.41
C SER A 335 -2.14 -7.67 -9.91
N SER A 336 -2.86 -7.01 -10.81
CA SER A 336 -3.90 -6.05 -10.44
C SER A 336 -5.01 -6.71 -9.61
N ILE A 337 -5.43 -7.90 -10.00
CA ILE A 337 -6.42 -8.70 -9.24
C ILE A 337 -5.88 -9.04 -7.85
N PHE A 338 -4.63 -9.52 -7.75
CA PHE A 338 -4.01 -9.80 -6.46
C PHE A 338 -3.99 -8.55 -5.56
N LYS A 339 -3.54 -7.41 -6.09
CA LYS A 339 -3.46 -6.14 -5.36
C LYS A 339 -4.84 -5.63 -4.95
N ALA A 340 -5.86 -5.82 -5.79
CA ALA A 340 -7.24 -5.49 -5.45
C ALA A 340 -7.75 -6.32 -4.27
N HIS A 341 -7.57 -7.63 -4.28
CA HIS A 341 -7.94 -8.49 -3.15
C HIS A 341 -7.24 -8.09 -1.86
N TYR A 342 -5.93 -7.82 -1.93
CA TYR A 342 -5.16 -7.40 -0.77
C TYR A 342 -5.65 -6.05 -0.22
N ALA A 343 -5.91 -5.09 -1.09
CA ALA A 343 -6.46 -3.79 -0.70
C ALA A 343 -7.83 -3.93 -0.01
N LEU A 344 -8.75 -4.71 -0.58
CA LEU A 344 -10.06 -4.97 0.04
C LEU A 344 -9.92 -5.62 1.42
N ALA A 345 -9.01 -6.59 1.55
CA ALA A 345 -8.74 -7.25 2.83
C ALA A 345 -8.23 -6.25 3.90
N CYS A 346 -7.32 -5.35 3.53
CA CYS A 346 -6.78 -4.34 4.44
C CYS A 346 -7.81 -3.27 4.82
N ILE A 347 -8.63 -2.82 3.86
CA ILE A 347 -9.73 -1.88 4.12
C ILE A 347 -10.65 -2.41 5.23
N CYS A 348 -10.88 -3.72 5.26
CA CYS A 348 -11.75 -4.38 6.24
C CYS A 348 -11.10 -4.61 7.61
N GLN A 349 -9.81 -4.29 7.80
CA GLN A 349 -9.17 -4.40 9.12
C GLN A 349 -9.34 -3.07 9.87
N PRO A 350 -9.99 -3.08 11.04
CA PRO A 350 -10.19 -1.84 11.80
C PRO A 350 -8.87 -1.22 12.29
N GLU A 351 -7.85 -2.03 12.53
CA GLU A 351 -6.54 -1.60 12.99
C GLU A 351 -5.64 -0.98 11.91
N ILE A 352 -5.92 -1.23 10.60
CA ILE A 352 -5.05 -0.78 9.50
C ILE A 352 -5.53 0.56 8.95
N ASP A 353 -4.67 1.58 9.00
CA ASP A 353 -4.98 2.93 8.54
C ASP A 353 -4.45 3.24 7.15
N SER A 354 -3.30 2.66 6.79
CA SER A 354 -2.70 2.87 5.48
C SER A 354 -1.93 1.65 5.01
N ILE A 355 -2.02 1.40 3.70
CA ILE A 355 -1.21 0.43 2.97
C ILE A 355 -0.55 1.12 1.80
N ASN A 356 0.78 1.09 1.73
CA ASN A 356 1.53 1.76 0.67
C ASN A 356 2.24 0.73 -0.20
N LEU A 357 1.77 0.61 -1.44
CA LEU A 357 2.35 -0.30 -2.42
C LEU A 357 3.74 0.17 -2.84
N HIS A 358 4.73 -0.70 -2.84
CA HIS A 358 6.11 -0.39 -3.22
C HIS A 358 6.40 -0.83 -4.66
N SER A 359 6.55 0.08 -5.58
CA SER A 359 6.42 1.54 -5.58
C SER A 359 5.47 2.02 -6.68
N CYS A 360 5.16 3.32 -6.68
CA CYS A 360 4.25 3.94 -7.66
C CYS A 360 4.74 3.80 -9.11
N ASN A 361 6.02 3.94 -9.35
CA ASN A 361 6.60 4.08 -10.68
C ASN A 361 7.53 2.94 -11.04
N SER A 362 7.38 2.46 -12.28
CA SER A 362 8.38 1.65 -12.97
C SER A 362 9.18 2.54 -13.91
N LEU A 363 10.49 2.49 -13.80
CA LEU A 363 11.37 3.11 -14.78
C LEU A 363 11.51 2.15 -15.97
N ALA A 364 10.92 2.52 -17.11
CA ALA A 364 11.14 1.82 -18.35
C ALA A 364 12.39 2.40 -19.04
N GLY A 365 13.56 1.94 -18.65
CA GLY A 365 14.77 2.11 -19.45
C GLY A 365 14.83 0.96 -20.43
N GLY A 366 14.74 1.24 -21.75
CA GLY A 366 14.91 0.32 -22.85
C GLY A 366 14.63 -1.15 -22.57
N PHE A 367 13.39 -1.60 -22.63
CA PHE A 367 12.89 -2.96 -22.43
C PHE A 367 13.19 -3.65 -21.09
N ASP A 368 14.08 -3.15 -20.25
CA ASP A 368 14.28 -3.60 -18.89
C ASP A 368 13.39 -2.78 -17.96
N ILE A 369 12.19 -3.30 -17.69
CA ILE A 369 11.29 -2.80 -16.66
C ILE A 369 11.89 -3.22 -15.33
N ALA A 370 12.87 -2.46 -14.86
CA ALA A 370 13.76 -2.95 -13.82
C ALA A 370 13.20 -2.78 -12.39
N THR A 371 12.31 -1.81 -12.14
CA THR A 371 11.84 -1.55 -10.77
C THR A 371 10.45 -0.93 -10.77
N GLY A 372 9.57 -1.40 -9.90
CA GLY A 372 8.25 -0.83 -9.67
C GLY A 372 7.11 -1.82 -9.82
N ASP A 373 5.93 -1.43 -9.37
CA ASP A 373 4.75 -2.30 -9.22
C ASP A 373 3.74 -2.21 -10.36
N GLY A 374 4.07 -1.48 -11.41
CA GLY A 374 3.22 -1.36 -12.59
C GLY A 374 2.10 -0.34 -12.48
N SER A 375 2.13 0.58 -11.54
CA SER A 375 1.18 1.68 -11.49
C SER A 375 1.45 2.71 -12.56
N TRP A 376 2.71 3.01 -12.79
CA TRP A 376 3.18 3.92 -13.84
C TRP A 376 4.32 3.32 -14.63
N TYR A 377 4.34 3.62 -15.95
CA TYR A 377 5.50 3.47 -16.80
C TYR A 377 6.07 4.84 -17.10
N ILE A 378 7.34 5.03 -16.83
CA ILE A 378 8.06 6.24 -17.21
C ILE A 378 9.00 5.90 -18.35
N GLN A 379 8.66 6.34 -19.52
CA GLN A 379 9.51 6.24 -20.70
C GLN A 379 10.18 7.59 -20.96
N TRP A 380 11.50 7.64 -20.88
CA TRP A 380 12.27 8.88 -20.98
C TRP A 380 12.35 9.38 -22.41
N ASP A 381 12.70 8.53 -23.35
CA ASP A 381 12.56 8.78 -24.78
C ASP A 381 12.46 7.45 -25.56
N PRO A 382 12.14 7.49 -26.89
CA PRO A 382 12.08 6.29 -27.72
C PRO A 382 13.41 5.51 -27.84
N ALA A 383 14.54 6.16 -27.54
CA ALA A 383 15.86 5.54 -27.52
C ALA A 383 16.26 5.04 -26.10
N GLY A 384 15.36 5.14 -25.11
CA GLY A 384 15.62 4.72 -23.72
C GLY A 384 16.57 5.64 -22.96
N ARG A 385 16.81 6.86 -23.45
CA ARG A 385 17.67 7.83 -22.79
C ARG A 385 16.94 8.50 -21.63
N ASP A 386 17.65 8.73 -20.56
CA ASP A 386 17.17 9.47 -19.39
C ASP A 386 17.93 10.81 -19.21
N PHE A 387 17.67 11.52 -18.15
CA PHE A 387 18.34 12.80 -17.84
C PHE A 387 19.84 12.69 -17.61
N SER A 388 20.39 11.48 -17.42
CA SER A 388 21.82 11.28 -17.31
C SER A 388 22.51 11.31 -18.67
N ASP A 389 21.75 11.13 -19.77
CA ASP A 389 22.25 11.25 -21.14
C ASP A 389 22.27 12.74 -21.53
N PRO A 390 23.42 13.31 -21.90
CA PRO A 390 23.53 14.71 -22.31
C PRO A 390 22.73 15.05 -23.57
N ASP A 391 22.38 14.06 -24.38
CA ASP A 391 21.56 14.22 -25.59
C ASP A 391 20.06 14.11 -25.31
N PHE A 392 19.65 13.92 -24.04
CA PHE A 392 18.24 13.89 -23.68
C PHE A 392 17.63 15.29 -23.75
N THR A 393 16.74 15.50 -24.68
CA THR A 393 16.03 16.78 -24.88
C THR A 393 14.52 16.68 -24.64
N GLY A 394 14.04 15.47 -24.34
CA GLY A 394 12.61 15.17 -24.22
C GLY A 394 12.05 15.36 -22.82
N ARG A 395 10.72 15.36 -22.72
CA ARG A 395 9.99 15.16 -21.46
C ARG A 395 9.72 13.67 -21.27
N PRO A 396 9.72 13.17 -20.02
CA PRO A 396 9.34 11.79 -19.79
C PRO A 396 7.88 11.57 -20.21
N ARG A 397 7.63 10.49 -20.92
CA ARG A 397 6.29 10.02 -21.18
C ARG A 397 5.86 9.11 -20.04
N ILE A 398 4.75 9.46 -19.40
CA ILE A 398 4.17 8.66 -18.32
C ILE A 398 2.95 7.94 -18.88
N GLU A 399 2.92 6.62 -18.73
CA GLU A 399 1.73 5.82 -19.01
C GLU A 399 1.27 5.12 -17.75
N THR A 400 -0.05 5.05 -17.55
CA THR A 400 -0.63 4.32 -16.41
C THR A 400 -0.47 2.81 -16.64
N GLY A 401 0.13 2.12 -15.68
CA GLY A 401 0.23 0.67 -15.67
C GLY A 401 -1.07 -0.01 -15.20
N PRO A 402 -1.11 -1.35 -15.16
CA PRO A 402 -2.35 -2.09 -14.88
C PRO A 402 -2.88 -1.95 -13.45
N VAL A 403 -2.07 -1.51 -12.50
CA VAL A 403 -2.47 -1.31 -11.10
C VAL A 403 -3.07 0.07 -10.86
N GLY A 404 -2.61 1.08 -11.60
CA GLY A 404 -3.08 2.46 -11.46
C GLY A 404 -4.60 2.61 -11.50
N PRO A 405 -5.31 2.07 -12.51
CA PRO A 405 -6.76 2.16 -12.59
C PRO A 405 -7.48 1.57 -11.38
N VAL A 406 -6.96 0.48 -10.81
CA VAL A 406 -7.55 -0.19 -9.64
C VAL A 406 -7.51 0.72 -8.42
N PHE A 407 -6.34 1.26 -8.10
CA PHE A 407 -6.18 2.13 -6.95
C PHE A 407 -6.87 3.48 -7.14
N SER A 408 -6.90 3.98 -8.39
CA SER A 408 -7.68 5.17 -8.73
C SER A 408 -9.17 4.97 -8.43
N MET A 409 -9.77 3.89 -8.91
CA MET A 409 -11.19 3.59 -8.67
C MET A 409 -11.49 3.43 -7.17
N TYR A 410 -10.67 2.65 -6.46
CA TYR A 410 -10.90 2.39 -5.04
C TYR A 410 -10.71 3.64 -4.18
N ASN A 411 -9.64 4.40 -4.40
CA ASN A 411 -9.40 5.64 -3.66
C ASN A 411 -10.49 6.69 -3.90
N GLN A 412 -10.90 6.91 -5.14
CA GLN A 412 -11.98 7.84 -5.45
C GLN A 412 -13.30 7.41 -4.78
N ALA A 413 -13.61 6.12 -4.80
CA ALA A 413 -14.78 5.59 -4.11
C ALA A 413 -14.70 5.81 -2.59
N LEU A 414 -13.56 5.52 -1.96
CA LEU A 414 -13.35 5.66 -0.52
C LEU A 414 -13.32 7.12 -0.05
N ILE A 415 -12.77 8.03 -0.86
CA ILE A 415 -12.80 9.47 -0.56
C ILE A 415 -14.23 9.99 -0.57
N ALA A 416 -15.05 9.57 -1.54
CA ALA A 416 -16.45 9.96 -1.63
C ALA A 416 -17.36 9.21 -0.63
N HIS A 417 -17.00 7.99 -0.25
CA HIS A 417 -17.77 7.09 0.63
C HIS A 417 -16.85 6.56 1.76
N PRO A 418 -16.47 7.39 2.73
CA PRO A 418 -15.47 7.03 3.72
C PRO A 418 -15.96 6.07 4.82
N LEU A 419 -17.27 5.86 4.93
CA LEU A 419 -17.86 5.00 5.96
C LEU A 419 -17.96 3.56 5.46
N ILE A 420 -17.13 2.67 5.98
CA ILE A 420 -17.18 1.24 5.64
C ILE A 420 -18.27 0.57 6.46
N MET A 421 -19.25 0.00 5.77
CA MET A 421 -20.46 -0.56 6.38
C MET A 421 -20.41 -2.06 6.55
N ASP A 422 -19.94 -2.76 5.51
CA ASP A 422 -19.92 -4.22 5.47
C ASP A 422 -18.93 -4.75 4.42
N HIS A 423 -18.66 -6.02 4.47
CA HIS A 423 -17.79 -6.71 3.52
C HIS A 423 -18.11 -8.21 3.46
N GLY A 424 -17.73 -8.85 2.39
CA GLY A 424 -17.94 -10.28 2.27
C GLY A 424 -17.37 -10.88 1.00
N VAL A 425 -17.75 -12.13 0.79
CA VAL A 425 -17.32 -12.96 -0.33
C VAL A 425 -18.51 -13.65 -0.98
N ARG A 426 -18.35 -14.02 -2.25
CA ARG A 426 -19.39 -14.68 -3.03
C ARG A 426 -19.99 -15.91 -2.34
N GLU A 427 -19.16 -16.73 -1.72
CA GLU A 427 -19.60 -18.00 -1.09
C GLU A 427 -20.10 -17.81 0.36
N GLY A 428 -20.21 -16.56 0.80
CA GLY A 428 -20.53 -16.23 2.19
C GLY A 428 -19.32 -16.30 3.12
N GLY A 429 -19.37 -15.54 4.20
CA GLY A 429 -18.29 -15.45 5.18
C GLY A 429 -17.51 -14.15 5.14
N SER A 430 -16.48 -14.05 5.99
CA SER A 430 -15.68 -12.84 6.15
C SER A 430 -14.59 -12.75 5.09
N ILE A 431 -14.41 -11.59 4.51
CA ILE A 431 -13.30 -11.26 3.61
C ILE A 431 -11.94 -11.54 4.27
N THR A 432 -11.84 -11.37 5.60
CA THR A 432 -10.62 -11.63 6.37
C THR A 432 -10.14 -13.08 6.24
N ASN A 433 -11.07 -14.04 6.21
CA ASN A 433 -10.73 -15.45 6.04
C ASN A 433 -10.64 -15.85 4.58
N SER A 434 -11.46 -15.25 3.74
CA SER A 434 -11.55 -15.58 2.33
C SER A 434 -10.49 -14.89 1.49
N SER A 435 -10.13 -13.64 1.79
CA SER A 435 -9.05 -12.95 1.08
C SER A 435 -7.71 -13.64 1.23
N TYR A 436 -7.45 -14.28 2.38
CA TYR A 436 -6.30 -15.18 2.52
C TYR A 436 -6.32 -16.28 1.45
N TRP A 437 -7.47 -16.89 1.24
CA TRP A 437 -7.64 -17.92 0.23
C TRP A 437 -7.58 -17.37 -1.19
N SER A 438 -8.31 -16.31 -1.48
CA SER A 438 -8.37 -15.73 -2.82
C SER A 438 -7.02 -15.13 -3.22
N ALA A 439 -6.41 -14.33 -2.37
CA ALA A 439 -5.11 -13.74 -2.63
C ALA A 439 -4.01 -14.81 -2.77
N ASN A 440 -3.94 -15.80 -1.85
CA ASN A 440 -2.92 -16.82 -1.92
C ASN A 440 -3.14 -17.83 -3.05
N VAL A 441 -4.38 -18.25 -3.30
CA VAL A 441 -4.69 -19.17 -4.39
C VAL A 441 -4.46 -18.50 -5.73
N PHE A 442 -4.88 -17.24 -5.88
CA PHE A 442 -4.65 -16.49 -7.10
C PHE A 442 -3.18 -16.12 -7.27
N TYR A 443 -2.49 -15.78 -6.19
CA TYR A 443 -1.05 -15.57 -6.18
C TYR A 443 -0.29 -16.85 -6.56
N GLY A 444 -0.65 -18.00 -5.99
CA GLY A 444 -0.06 -19.28 -6.36
C GLY A 444 -0.24 -19.60 -7.84
N PHE A 445 -1.42 -19.30 -8.40
CA PHE A 445 -1.69 -19.43 -9.82
C PHE A 445 -0.87 -18.43 -10.65
N HIS A 446 -0.83 -17.17 -10.26
CA HIS A 446 -0.02 -16.12 -10.88
C HIS A 446 1.46 -16.48 -10.85
N HIS A 447 1.98 -16.91 -9.70
CA HIS A 447 3.38 -17.29 -9.56
C HIS A 447 3.75 -18.50 -10.43
N ALA A 448 2.87 -19.50 -10.51
CA ALA A 448 3.07 -20.66 -11.39
C ALA A 448 3.08 -20.24 -12.88
N MET A 449 2.20 -19.30 -13.27
CA MET A 449 2.15 -18.75 -14.62
C MET A 449 3.40 -17.93 -14.95
N VAL A 450 3.86 -17.12 -14.02
CA VAL A 450 5.11 -16.36 -14.18
C VAL A 450 6.31 -17.30 -14.31
N GLY A 451 6.39 -18.33 -13.47
CA GLY A 451 7.41 -19.37 -13.59
C GLY A 451 7.37 -20.05 -14.97
N TRP A 452 6.18 -20.31 -15.48
CA TRP A 452 6.03 -20.84 -16.83
C TRP A 452 6.50 -19.87 -17.92
N LEU A 453 6.11 -18.61 -17.85
CA LEU A 453 6.51 -17.58 -18.83
C LEU A 453 8.03 -17.32 -18.79
N THR A 454 8.62 -17.36 -17.59
CA THR A 454 10.04 -17.05 -17.39
C THR A 454 10.93 -18.27 -17.59
N TYR A 455 10.50 -19.47 -17.20
CA TYR A 455 11.33 -20.68 -17.16
C TYR A 455 10.82 -21.81 -18.06
N GLY A 456 9.79 -21.58 -18.86
CA GLY A 456 9.28 -22.57 -19.82
C GLY A 456 8.54 -23.75 -19.19
N ALA A 457 7.92 -23.56 -18.03
CA ALA A 457 7.12 -24.62 -17.39
C ALA A 457 5.93 -25.05 -18.25
N ASP A 458 5.50 -26.30 -18.14
CA ASP A 458 4.40 -26.86 -18.91
C ASP A 458 3.04 -26.26 -18.51
N PRO A 459 2.35 -25.51 -19.39
CA PRO A 459 1.06 -24.86 -19.06
C PRO A 459 -0.04 -25.85 -18.66
N LYS A 460 0.07 -27.13 -19.03
CA LYS A 460 -0.90 -28.17 -18.61
C LYS A 460 -0.79 -28.53 -17.13
N LYS A 461 0.28 -28.13 -16.47
CA LYS A 461 0.55 -28.38 -15.03
C LYS A 461 0.17 -27.20 -14.15
N LEU A 462 -0.40 -26.14 -14.70
CA LEU A 462 -0.78 -24.97 -13.92
C LEU A 462 -1.93 -25.31 -12.97
N PRO A 463 -1.91 -24.81 -11.74
CA PRO A 463 -3.02 -24.99 -10.81
C PRO A 463 -4.29 -24.37 -11.39
N GLN A 464 -5.42 -25.01 -11.14
CA GLN A 464 -6.70 -24.44 -11.54
C GLN A 464 -6.97 -23.15 -10.76
N ASN A 465 -7.39 -22.10 -11.46
CA ASN A 465 -7.83 -20.88 -10.81
C ASN A 465 -9.07 -21.17 -9.94
N LYS A 466 -8.92 -20.96 -8.64
CA LYS A 466 -9.99 -21.04 -7.64
C LYS A 466 -10.35 -19.64 -7.11
N GLY A 467 -10.22 -18.62 -7.95
CA GLY A 467 -10.54 -17.24 -7.59
C GLY A 467 -11.89 -17.09 -6.90
N ASN A 468 -12.09 -15.99 -6.24
CA ASN A 468 -13.32 -15.64 -5.56
C ASN A 468 -13.82 -14.26 -6.00
N ALA A 469 -15.05 -13.89 -5.68
CA ALA A 469 -15.51 -12.52 -5.72
C ALA A 469 -15.58 -11.98 -4.30
N GLU A 470 -14.89 -10.87 -4.06
CA GLU A 470 -14.82 -10.18 -2.77
C GLU A 470 -15.34 -8.76 -2.93
N TRP A 471 -15.97 -8.26 -1.88
CA TRP A 471 -16.59 -6.95 -1.91
C TRP A 471 -16.49 -6.21 -0.57
N VAL A 472 -16.46 -4.89 -0.66
CA VAL A 472 -16.56 -3.95 0.47
C VAL A 472 -17.68 -2.97 0.15
N LEU A 473 -18.60 -2.78 1.09
CA LEU A 473 -19.66 -1.80 1.03
C LEU A 473 -19.29 -0.56 1.84
N ALA A 474 -19.29 0.58 1.18
CA ALA A 474 -19.04 1.88 1.80
C ALA A 474 -20.19 2.85 1.53
N THR A 475 -20.32 3.89 2.36
CA THR A 475 -21.33 4.94 2.16
C THR A 475 -20.76 6.32 2.44
N ASN A 476 -21.38 7.36 1.85
CA ASN A 476 -21.08 8.74 2.20
C ASN A 476 -21.61 9.08 3.62
N PRO A 477 -21.15 10.16 4.25
CA PRO A 477 -21.56 10.54 5.59
C PRO A 477 -23.07 10.75 5.75
N GLU A 478 -23.73 11.28 4.71
CA GLU A 478 -25.17 11.55 4.65
C GLU A 478 -26.00 10.29 4.40
N ARG A 479 -25.34 9.17 4.05
CA ARG A 479 -25.98 7.89 3.71
C ARG A 479 -27.00 7.98 2.57
N THR A 480 -26.71 8.87 1.63
CA THR A 480 -27.49 9.11 0.42
C THR A 480 -26.90 8.45 -0.82
N SER A 481 -25.72 7.85 -0.69
CA SER A 481 -25.04 7.10 -1.74
C SER A 481 -24.20 5.99 -1.12
N ILE A 482 -24.13 4.84 -1.79
CA ILE A 482 -23.24 3.74 -1.45
C ILE A 482 -22.24 3.50 -2.58
N ALA A 483 -21.10 2.95 -2.23
CA ALA A 483 -20.11 2.40 -3.14
C ALA A 483 -19.82 0.94 -2.78
N ILE A 484 -19.84 0.06 -3.77
CA ILE A 484 -19.42 -1.33 -3.64
C ILE A 484 -18.09 -1.47 -4.38
N LEU A 485 -17.02 -1.72 -3.62
CA LEU A 485 -15.71 -2.03 -4.18
C LEU A 485 -15.64 -3.54 -4.37
N VAL A 486 -15.29 -4.01 -5.55
CA VAL A 486 -15.35 -5.44 -5.90
C VAL A 486 -14.10 -5.89 -6.60
N CYS A 487 -13.68 -7.12 -6.29
CA CYS A 487 -12.74 -7.88 -7.10
C CYS A 487 -13.32 -9.26 -7.39
N ASN A 488 -13.70 -9.52 -8.64
CA ASN A 488 -14.13 -10.84 -9.12
C ASN A 488 -13.00 -11.52 -9.87
N SER A 489 -12.26 -12.39 -9.20
CA SER A 489 -11.18 -13.18 -9.81
C SER A 489 -11.65 -14.54 -10.35
N THR A 490 -12.96 -14.79 -10.40
CA THR A 490 -13.52 -16.06 -10.89
C THR A 490 -13.68 -16.08 -12.41
N ARG A 491 -13.91 -17.27 -12.96
CA ARG A 491 -14.20 -17.51 -14.39
C ARG A 491 -15.63 -17.21 -14.80
N SER A 492 -16.46 -16.78 -13.87
CA SER A 492 -17.89 -16.53 -14.13
C SER A 492 -18.31 -15.17 -13.61
N ASP A 493 -19.34 -14.61 -14.20
CA ASP A 493 -19.97 -13.42 -13.69
C ASP A 493 -20.46 -13.65 -12.26
N TRP A 494 -20.27 -12.64 -11.43
CA TRP A 494 -20.84 -12.57 -10.09
C TRP A 494 -22.07 -11.67 -10.12
N LYS A 495 -23.18 -12.16 -9.55
CA LYS A 495 -24.50 -11.49 -9.59
C LYS A 495 -25.05 -11.31 -8.17
N PRO A 496 -24.49 -10.40 -7.38
CA PRO A 496 -24.96 -10.18 -6.01
C PRO A 496 -26.34 -9.55 -5.98
N THR A 497 -27.09 -9.82 -4.92
CA THR A 497 -28.32 -9.14 -4.62
C THR A 497 -28.06 -8.01 -3.63
N LEU A 498 -28.43 -6.78 -3.97
CA LEU A 498 -28.40 -5.66 -3.04
C LEU A 498 -29.70 -5.62 -2.23
N ALA A 499 -29.62 -5.83 -0.92
CA ALA A 499 -30.75 -5.77 0.00
C ALA A 499 -30.69 -4.48 0.83
N MET A 500 -31.60 -3.55 0.57
CA MET A 500 -31.67 -2.27 1.28
C MET A 500 -32.84 -2.25 2.28
N THR A 501 -32.56 -1.84 3.51
CA THR A 501 -33.58 -1.66 4.56
C THR A 501 -34.01 -0.20 4.62
N GLY A 502 -35.32 0.05 4.51
CA GLY A 502 -35.89 1.39 4.63
C GLY A 502 -35.54 2.39 3.53
N ALA A 503 -34.95 1.91 2.43
CA ALA A 503 -34.58 2.71 1.27
C ALA A 503 -34.67 1.88 -0.01
N LYS A 504 -34.57 2.54 -1.16
CA LYS A 504 -34.49 1.88 -2.48
C LYS A 504 -33.19 2.30 -3.21
N PRO A 505 -32.60 1.40 -4.01
CA PRO A 505 -31.49 1.78 -4.84
C PRO A 505 -31.94 2.64 -6.02
N GLY A 506 -31.15 3.66 -6.34
CA GLY A 506 -31.23 4.36 -7.63
C GLY A 506 -30.51 3.59 -8.74
N GLN A 507 -30.19 4.27 -9.82
CA GLN A 507 -29.43 3.70 -10.92
C GLN A 507 -27.99 3.42 -10.47
N ALA A 508 -27.44 2.24 -10.79
CA ALA A 508 -26.06 1.89 -10.49
C ALA A 508 -25.13 2.48 -11.56
N HIS A 509 -24.04 3.10 -11.13
CA HIS A 509 -22.96 3.55 -12.00
C HIS A 509 -21.71 2.68 -11.76
N TYR A 510 -21.23 2.03 -12.82
CA TYR A 510 -20.11 1.11 -12.80
C TYR A 510 -18.86 1.79 -13.34
N ARG A 511 -17.73 1.59 -12.65
CA ARG A 511 -16.39 1.74 -13.21
C ARG A 511 -15.70 0.40 -13.12
N THR A 512 -15.19 -0.09 -14.23
CA THR A 512 -14.62 -1.44 -14.30
C THR A 512 -13.25 -1.44 -14.94
N PHE A 513 -12.39 -2.32 -14.44
CA PHE A 513 -11.12 -2.67 -15.03
C PHE A 513 -11.05 -4.19 -15.18
N SER A 514 -11.02 -4.68 -16.39
CA SER A 514 -11.19 -6.10 -16.70
C SER A 514 -10.21 -6.57 -17.77
N CYS A 515 -10.03 -7.89 -17.83
CA CYS A 515 -9.40 -8.57 -18.96
C CYS A 515 -10.35 -9.65 -19.46
N PRO A 516 -11.15 -9.38 -20.51
CA PRO A 516 -12.19 -10.30 -20.99
C PRO A 516 -11.66 -11.65 -21.51
N ASP A 517 -10.40 -11.68 -21.96
CA ASP A 517 -9.75 -12.90 -22.41
C ASP A 517 -8.90 -13.50 -21.29
N GLU A 518 -9.39 -14.58 -20.68
CA GLU A 518 -8.68 -15.33 -19.63
C GLU A 518 -7.24 -15.68 -19.99
N LYS A 519 -6.94 -15.93 -21.25
CA LYS A 519 -5.58 -16.27 -21.70
C LYS A 519 -4.63 -15.08 -21.63
N ARG A 520 -5.17 -13.88 -21.57
CA ARG A 520 -4.42 -12.63 -21.57
C ARG A 520 -4.25 -12.00 -20.18
N ILE A 521 -4.89 -12.51 -19.14
CA ILE A 521 -4.72 -12.00 -17.77
C ILE A 521 -3.27 -12.09 -17.27
N PHE A 522 -2.47 -13.00 -17.87
CA PHE A 522 -1.05 -13.21 -17.58
C PHE A 522 -0.12 -12.62 -18.66
N VAL A 523 -0.65 -11.86 -19.58
CA VAL A 523 0.17 -11.14 -20.56
C VAL A 523 0.57 -9.80 -19.95
N HIS A 524 1.88 -9.54 -19.90
CA HIS A 524 2.35 -8.25 -19.39
C HIS A 524 2.00 -7.13 -20.36
N GLN A 525 1.67 -5.99 -19.80
CA GLN A 525 1.37 -4.78 -20.54
C GLN A 525 2.68 -4.10 -20.92
N ILE A 526 2.86 -3.88 -22.19
CA ILE A 526 4.02 -3.18 -22.73
C ILE A 526 3.62 -1.73 -23.04
N PRO A 527 4.36 -0.73 -22.58
CA PRO A 527 4.10 0.67 -22.94
C PRO A 527 4.06 0.87 -24.47
N GLY A 528 3.02 1.56 -24.94
CA GLY A 528 2.83 1.81 -26.37
C GLY A 528 2.17 0.69 -27.17
N GLU A 529 1.94 -0.48 -26.57
CA GLU A 529 1.22 -1.59 -27.22
C GLU A 529 -0.27 -1.63 -26.84
N PRO A 530 -1.13 -2.29 -27.65
CA PRO A 530 -2.54 -2.49 -27.31
C PRO A 530 -2.68 -3.27 -26.00
N ARG A 531 -3.37 -2.66 -25.05
CA ARG A 531 -3.56 -3.25 -23.72
C ARG A 531 -4.48 -4.48 -23.76
N PRO A 532 -4.18 -5.53 -23.00
CA PRO A 532 -5.09 -6.65 -22.84
C PRO A 532 -6.30 -6.32 -21.95
N THR A 533 -6.19 -5.23 -21.20
CA THR A 533 -7.20 -4.76 -20.24
C THR A 533 -8.13 -3.73 -20.84
N VAL A 534 -9.35 -3.68 -20.32
CA VAL A 534 -10.40 -2.75 -20.72
C VAL A 534 -10.88 -1.97 -19.50
N GLU A 535 -10.82 -0.65 -19.60
CA GLU A 535 -11.50 0.26 -18.68
C GLU A 535 -12.84 0.64 -19.27
N ALA A 536 -13.91 0.59 -18.47
CA ALA A 536 -15.23 1.00 -18.90
C ALA A 536 -16.01 1.67 -17.77
N GLU A 537 -16.82 2.65 -18.16
CA GLU A 537 -17.82 3.28 -17.30
C GLU A 537 -19.19 3.18 -17.96
N TYR A 538 -20.19 2.72 -17.21
CA TYR A 538 -21.54 2.56 -17.71
C TYR A 538 -22.57 2.52 -16.58
N ASP A 539 -23.81 2.82 -16.92
CA ASP A 539 -24.93 2.72 -16.01
C ASP A 539 -25.61 1.37 -16.11
N GLY A 540 -26.11 0.86 -14.97
CA GLY A 540 -26.78 -0.42 -14.86
C GLY A 540 -27.97 -0.40 -13.91
N ASP A 541 -28.65 -1.54 -13.83
CA ASP A 541 -29.76 -1.74 -12.91
C ASP A 541 -29.25 -2.23 -11.55
N ALA A 542 -29.49 -1.47 -10.50
CA ALA A 542 -29.09 -1.84 -9.14
C ALA A 542 -29.85 -3.07 -8.59
N ALA A 543 -30.99 -3.44 -9.17
CA ALA A 543 -31.70 -4.68 -8.82
C ALA A 543 -31.06 -5.93 -9.45
N ASN A 544 -30.21 -5.75 -10.45
CA ASN A 544 -29.57 -6.83 -11.21
C ASN A 544 -28.09 -6.56 -11.39
N LEU A 545 -27.35 -6.44 -10.28
CA LEU A 545 -25.91 -6.21 -10.31
C LEU A 545 -25.18 -7.36 -11.01
N VAL A 546 -24.24 -7.03 -11.88
CA VAL A 546 -23.38 -8.02 -12.56
C VAL A 546 -21.95 -7.51 -12.58
N VAL A 547 -21.03 -8.29 -12.05
CA VAL A 547 -19.60 -8.08 -12.16
C VAL A 547 -18.99 -9.20 -12.99
N PRO A 548 -18.53 -8.94 -14.21
CA PRO A 548 -18.00 -9.97 -15.10
C PRO A 548 -16.80 -10.73 -14.51
N ALA A 549 -16.48 -11.87 -15.08
CA ALA A 549 -15.28 -12.62 -14.76
C ALA A 549 -14.02 -11.76 -14.89
N TYR A 550 -13.03 -11.97 -14.02
CA TYR A 550 -11.73 -11.27 -14.01
C TYR A 550 -11.84 -9.73 -14.03
N THR A 551 -12.82 -9.22 -13.28
CA THR A 551 -13.13 -7.77 -13.24
C THR A 551 -12.92 -7.21 -11.84
N ILE A 552 -12.25 -6.06 -11.79
CA ILE A 552 -12.18 -5.19 -10.64
C ILE A 552 -13.14 -4.03 -10.90
N ALA A 553 -13.99 -3.69 -9.94
CA ALA A 553 -15.01 -2.68 -10.14
C ALA A 553 -15.27 -1.84 -8.90
N THR A 554 -15.78 -0.63 -9.15
CA THR A 554 -16.55 0.14 -8.18
C THR A 554 -17.95 0.36 -8.74
N ILE A 555 -18.96 0.18 -7.89
CA ILE A 555 -20.37 0.36 -8.25
C ILE A 555 -20.95 1.39 -7.30
N THR A 556 -21.24 2.57 -7.79
CA THR A 556 -21.84 3.65 -7.00
C THR A 556 -23.36 3.69 -7.23
N ILE A 557 -24.14 3.73 -6.14
CA ILE A 557 -25.59 3.67 -6.18
C ILE A 557 -26.20 4.74 -5.29
N PRO A 558 -27.00 5.67 -5.81
CA PRO A 558 -27.79 6.60 -5.00
C PRO A 558 -28.79 5.84 -4.12
N VAL A 559 -28.98 6.31 -2.90
CA VAL A 559 -29.95 5.80 -1.92
C VAL A 559 -31.19 6.69 -1.94
N VAL A 560 -32.31 6.15 -2.43
CA VAL A 560 -33.59 6.86 -2.52
C VAL A 560 -34.43 6.48 -1.29
N LYS A 561 -34.82 7.48 -0.52
CA LYS A 561 -35.69 7.32 0.68
C LYS A 561 -37.15 7.10 0.28
#